data_3acb2603ec9c783d08edc2a5019e1c19
#
_entry.id   3acb2603ec9c783d08edc2a5019e1c19
#
_cell.length_a   1.000
_cell.length_b   1.000
_cell.length_c   1.000
_cell.angle_alpha   90.00
_cell.angle_beta   90.00
_cell.angle_gamma   90.00
#
_symmetry.space_group_name_H-M   'P 1'
#
loop_
_entity.id
_entity.type
_entity.pdbx_description
1 polymer ?
#
loop_
_entity_poly.entity_id
_entity_poly.type
_entity_poly.pdbx_seq_one_letter_code
_entity_poly.pdbx_strand_id
1 'polypeptide(L)'
;MKNMKWIGGAIAGMSMMLAGTSAFAVTIGFSQVGDEGDWRPAFSKDMQEEAKKEGIDLKFADAQGKEEEQLKAVRGFIAQQVDAIIIAPVVVTGWDQVLKEAKAAKIPVFLADRDVDVADKSLFVTRISADFNLEGRLAGAWLAQASKGNCNIVEEQGTTGSAPAIERKKGFEAVIANFPNMKIVKTQSGDFTTDGGKKVMEAFIKATDTLKGICASFAHNDNMQLGAIQAMKEAGLKPGKDVLMVSVDYVPAMKAALAAGDANASVELRSAIGKYIYPVVLQYLKDKKELPKWVVIPSDLHTAPTAGG
;
A
#
# COMPACT_ATOMS: atom_id res chain seq x y z
N MET A 1 -35.71 -32.68 83.17
CA MET A 1 -34.31 -33.06 83.25
C MET A 1 -33.93 -33.69 81.95
N LYS A 2 -33.20 -32.98 81.06
CA LYS A 2 -32.21 -33.45 80.09
C LYS A 2 -31.85 -32.26 79.16
N ASN A 3 -30.64 -31.79 79.31
CA ASN A 3 -30.04 -30.70 78.58
C ASN A 3 -29.83 -31.08 77.11
N MET A 4 -30.26 -30.27 76.21
CA MET A 4 -29.96 -30.37 74.75
C MET A 4 -29.06 -29.22 74.34
N LYS A 5 -27.78 -29.55 74.12
CA LYS A 5 -26.77 -28.59 73.62
C LYS A 5 -26.94 -28.38 72.13
N TRP A 6 -27.16 -27.15 71.71
CA TRP A 6 -27.10 -26.73 70.33
C TRP A 6 -25.62 -26.49 69.91
N ILE A 7 -25.17 -27.22 68.87
CA ILE A 7 -23.87 -27.03 68.23
C ILE A 7 -24.13 -26.10 67.07
N GLY A 8 -23.65 -24.87 67.21
CA GLY A 8 -23.65 -23.90 66.11
C GLY A 8 -22.52 -24.23 65.05
N GLY A 9 -22.92 -24.65 63.87
CA GLY A 9 -21.99 -24.81 62.75
C GLY A 9 -21.70 -23.47 62.08
N ALA A 10 -20.45 -23.01 62.17
CA ALA A 10 -19.99 -21.87 61.44
C ALA A 10 -19.71 -22.29 59.97
N ILE A 11 -20.52 -21.78 59.03
CA ILE A 11 -20.28 -21.92 57.60
C ILE A 11 -19.26 -20.82 57.21
N ALA A 12 -18.00 -21.21 57.06
CA ALA A 12 -16.96 -20.34 56.46
C ALA A 12 -17.24 -20.18 54.97
N GLY A 13 -17.83 -19.06 54.61
CA GLY A 13 -17.97 -18.66 53.19
C GLY A 13 -16.61 -18.38 52.56
N MET A 14 -16.16 -19.30 51.71
CA MET A 14 -14.95 -19.13 50.88
C MET A 14 -15.31 -18.24 49.72
N SER A 15 -15.09 -16.92 49.84
CA SER A 15 -15.20 -15.97 48.73
C SER A 15 -14.08 -16.25 47.73
N MET A 16 -14.44 -16.92 46.63
CA MET A 16 -13.57 -17.06 45.48
C MET A 16 -13.41 -15.67 44.81
N MET A 17 -12.31 -14.97 45.07
CA MET A 17 -11.92 -13.81 44.27
C MET A 17 -11.57 -14.31 42.88
N LEU A 18 -12.47 -14.09 41.91
CA LEU A 18 -12.15 -14.15 40.50
C LEU A 18 -11.17 -13.00 40.23
N ALA A 19 -9.88 -13.30 40.26
CA ALA A 19 -8.86 -12.42 39.68
C ALA A 19 -9.14 -12.33 38.16
N GLY A 20 -9.90 -11.30 37.80
CA GLY A 20 -10.06 -10.92 36.41
C GLY A 20 -8.65 -10.61 35.86
N THR A 21 -8.11 -11.48 35.05
CA THR A 21 -6.93 -11.17 34.23
C THR A 21 -7.36 -10.05 33.28
N SER A 22 -7.00 -8.82 33.62
CA SER A 22 -7.04 -7.71 32.64
C SER A 22 -6.14 -8.15 31.49
N ALA A 23 -6.73 -8.61 30.39
CA ALA A 23 -5.99 -8.80 29.17
C ALA A 23 -5.48 -7.40 28.77
N PHE A 24 -4.19 -7.16 28.90
CA PHE A 24 -3.59 -5.95 28.37
C PHE A 24 -3.83 -5.93 26.85
N ALA A 25 -4.30 -4.79 26.34
CA ALA A 25 -4.45 -4.62 24.90
C ALA A 25 -3.09 -4.81 24.23
N VAL A 26 -3.06 -5.56 23.13
CA VAL A 26 -1.84 -5.71 22.31
C VAL A 26 -1.44 -4.34 21.78
N THR A 27 -0.19 -3.95 21.99
CA THR A 27 0.35 -2.66 21.52
C THR A 27 1.13 -2.86 20.23
N ILE A 28 0.72 -2.19 19.16
CA ILE A 28 1.38 -2.29 17.85
C ILE A 28 1.87 -0.91 17.41
N GLY A 29 3.15 -0.81 17.02
CA GLY A 29 3.68 0.36 16.34
C GLY A 29 3.42 0.26 14.84
N PHE A 30 2.83 1.28 14.22
CA PHE A 30 2.69 1.37 12.78
C PHE A 30 3.37 2.63 12.23
N SER A 31 4.43 2.42 11.43
CA SER A 31 5.14 3.48 10.71
C SER A 31 4.64 3.56 9.28
N GLN A 32 3.93 4.67 8.98
CA GLN A 32 3.34 4.97 7.68
C GLN A 32 4.26 5.90 6.87
N VAL A 33 4.19 5.80 5.54
CA VAL A 33 4.94 6.65 4.60
C VAL A 33 4.67 8.14 4.81
N GLY A 34 3.39 8.52 4.87
CA GLY A 34 2.89 9.88 4.77
C GLY A 34 1.82 9.99 3.69
N ASP A 35 1.41 11.19 3.35
CA ASP A 35 0.39 11.41 2.32
C ASP A 35 0.99 11.34 0.91
N GLU A 36 0.55 10.36 0.14
CA GLU A 36 0.84 10.19 -1.28
C GLU A 36 -0.49 9.97 -2.02
N GLY A 37 -1.17 11.05 -2.38
CA GLY A 37 -2.48 10.99 -3.05
C GLY A 37 -3.62 10.46 -2.15
N ASP A 38 -4.73 10.02 -2.76
CA ASP A 38 -5.96 9.64 -2.04
C ASP A 38 -5.90 8.23 -1.42
N TRP A 39 -5.10 7.34 -2.00
CA TRP A 39 -4.99 5.95 -1.54
C TRP A 39 -4.38 5.85 -0.13
N ARG A 40 -3.33 6.62 0.13
CA ARG A 40 -2.56 6.52 1.37
C ARG A 40 -3.34 6.97 2.62
N PRO A 41 -4.05 8.10 2.63
CA PRO A 41 -4.95 8.48 3.72
C PRO A 41 -6.06 7.45 3.95
N ALA A 42 -6.63 6.86 2.90
CA ALA A 42 -7.64 5.81 3.01
C ALA A 42 -7.07 4.55 3.70
N PHE A 43 -5.84 4.13 3.35
CA PHE A 43 -5.14 3.02 4.01
C PHE A 43 -4.84 3.35 5.48
N SER A 44 -4.33 4.55 5.78
CA SER A 44 -4.05 4.97 7.16
C SER A 44 -5.30 4.94 8.04
N LYS A 45 -6.43 5.42 7.50
CA LYS A 45 -7.72 5.41 8.17
C LYS A 45 -8.20 3.98 8.43
N ASP A 46 -8.14 3.11 7.42
CA ASP A 46 -8.53 1.70 7.54
C ASP A 46 -7.71 0.99 8.63
N MET A 47 -6.38 1.19 8.65
CA MET A 47 -5.52 0.61 9.67
C MET A 47 -5.88 1.08 11.09
N GLN A 48 -6.23 2.34 11.28
CA GLN A 48 -6.64 2.88 12.59
C GLN A 48 -8.02 2.35 13.01
N GLU A 49 -8.97 2.27 12.08
CA GLU A 49 -10.31 1.75 12.35
C GLU A 49 -10.31 0.26 12.66
N GLU A 50 -9.56 -0.54 11.89
CA GLU A 50 -9.43 -1.98 12.15
C GLU A 50 -8.68 -2.27 13.44
N ALA A 51 -7.60 -1.52 13.77
CA ALA A 51 -6.93 -1.64 15.06
C ALA A 51 -7.89 -1.42 16.23
N LYS A 52 -8.76 -0.40 16.14
CA LYS A 52 -9.78 -0.12 17.15
C LYS A 52 -10.80 -1.26 17.29
N LYS A 53 -11.24 -1.85 16.16
CA LYS A 53 -12.18 -3.00 16.17
C LYS A 53 -11.56 -4.22 16.85
N GLU A 54 -10.27 -4.47 16.61
CA GLU A 54 -9.52 -5.58 17.18
C GLU A 54 -9.04 -5.32 18.64
N GLY A 55 -9.34 -4.14 19.22
CA GLY A 55 -8.91 -3.77 20.56
C GLY A 55 -7.40 -3.57 20.71
N ILE A 56 -6.72 -3.19 19.63
CA ILE A 56 -5.27 -2.93 19.56
C ILE A 56 -4.98 -1.50 20.02
N ASP A 57 -3.99 -1.33 20.89
CA ASP A 57 -3.38 -0.02 21.19
C ASP A 57 -2.39 0.33 20.08
N LEU A 58 -2.86 1.06 19.06
CA LEU A 58 -2.05 1.41 17.89
C LEU A 58 -1.25 2.69 18.13
N LYS A 59 0.09 2.57 18.12
CA LYS A 59 1.02 3.69 18.09
C LYS A 59 1.31 4.05 16.63
N PHE A 60 0.57 5.03 16.10
CA PHE A 60 0.69 5.47 14.71
C PHE A 60 1.75 6.57 14.56
N ALA A 61 2.64 6.42 13.58
CA ALA A 61 3.62 7.42 13.21
C ALA A 61 3.59 7.67 11.69
N ASP A 62 3.37 8.92 11.32
CA ASP A 62 3.42 9.42 9.95
C ASP A 62 4.81 9.99 9.67
N ALA A 63 5.48 9.47 8.66
CA ALA A 63 6.84 9.87 8.30
C ALA A 63 6.92 11.05 7.33
N GLN A 64 5.80 11.54 6.81
CA GLN A 64 5.76 12.67 5.88
C GLN A 64 6.70 12.50 4.66
N GLY A 65 6.76 11.28 4.12
CA GLY A 65 7.61 10.92 2.99
C GLY A 65 9.11 10.81 3.29
N LYS A 66 9.53 10.84 4.59
CA LYS A 66 10.93 10.86 4.99
C LYS A 66 11.35 9.52 5.59
N GLU A 67 12.30 8.83 4.96
CA GLU A 67 12.86 7.57 5.47
C GLU A 67 13.43 7.73 6.89
N GLU A 68 14.16 8.83 7.15
CA GLU A 68 14.75 9.11 8.46
C GLU A 68 13.73 9.16 9.59
N GLU A 69 12.54 9.72 9.34
CA GLU A 69 11.46 9.77 10.33
C GLU A 69 10.85 8.38 10.54
N GLN A 70 10.81 7.51 9.52
CA GLN A 70 10.40 6.12 9.70
C GLN A 70 11.39 5.34 10.57
N LEU A 71 12.68 5.46 10.30
CA LEU A 71 13.72 4.81 11.08
C LEU A 71 13.69 5.27 12.55
N LYS A 72 13.44 6.55 12.79
CA LYS A 72 13.26 7.14 14.12
C LYS A 72 12.00 6.62 14.82
N ALA A 73 10.88 6.54 14.09
CA ALA A 73 9.62 5.99 14.61
C ALA A 73 9.78 4.52 15.04
N VAL A 74 10.43 3.69 14.22
CA VAL A 74 10.68 2.28 14.53
C VAL A 74 11.56 2.15 15.79
N ARG A 75 12.63 2.95 15.93
CA ARG A 75 13.42 2.98 17.17
C ARG A 75 12.61 3.43 18.38
N GLY A 76 11.69 4.39 18.18
CA GLY A 76 10.76 4.82 19.22
C GLY A 76 9.83 3.68 19.67
N PHE A 77 9.32 2.87 18.74
CA PHE A 77 8.52 1.69 19.06
C PHE A 77 9.31 0.60 19.77
N ILE A 78 10.58 0.39 19.36
CA ILE A 78 11.50 -0.53 20.06
C ILE A 78 11.71 -0.07 21.52
N ALA A 79 11.98 1.22 21.75
CA ALA A 79 12.17 1.76 23.08
C ALA A 79 10.91 1.67 23.96
N GLN A 80 9.71 1.76 23.35
CA GLN A 80 8.42 1.57 24.02
C GLN A 80 8.07 0.10 24.26
N GLN A 81 8.86 -0.84 23.75
CA GLN A 81 8.63 -2.29 23.89
C GLN A 81 7.26 -2.72 23.39
N VAL A 82 6.81 -2.22 22.23
CA VAL A 82 5.55 -2.65 21.61
C VAL A 82 5.60 -4.15 21.27
N ASP A 83 4.43 -4.80 21.21
CA ASP A 83 4.33 -6.25 20.97
C ASP A 83 4.68 -6.63 19.52
N ALA A 84 4.45 -5.72 18.57
CA ALA A 84 4.82 -5.86 17.16
C ALA A 84 5.01 -4.49 16.48
N ILE A 85 5.75 -4.48 15.39
CA ILE A 85 5.92 -3.30 14.54
C ILE A 85 5.42 -3.63 13.14
N ILE A 86 4.60 -2.74 12.56
CA ILE A 86 4.18 -2.76 11.17
C ILE A 86 4.85 -1.58 10.46
N ILE A 87 5.38 -1.81 9.27
CA ILE A 87 6.06 -0.76 8.49
C ILE A 87 5.51 -0.77 7.07
N ALA A 88 5.12 0.41 6.55
CA ALA A 88 4.93 0.67 5.14
C ALA A 88 6.13 1.52 4.67
N PRO A 89 7.19 0.95 4.05
CA PRO A 89 8.45 1.67 3.80
C PRO A 89 8.32 2.78 2.75
N VAL A 90 8.96 3.95 2.96
CA VAL A 90 9.06 5.01 1.92
C VAL A 90 9.88 4.49 0.75
N VAL A 91 11.07 3.96 1.02
CA VAL A 91 11.98 3.36 0.05
C VAL A 91 12.39 1.96 0.50
N VAL A 92 12.93 1.16 -0.43
CA VAL A 92 13.29 -0.25 -0.13
C VAL A 92 14.60 -0.39 0.63
N THR A 93 15.49 0.58 0.58
CA THR A 93 16.84 0.54 1.17
C THR A 93 16.88 1.13 2.59
N GLY A 94 18.02 0.98 3.29
CA GLY A 94 18.27 1.64 4.60
C GLY A 94 17.77 0.86 5.82
N TRP A 95 17.07 -0.25 5.66
CA TRP A 95 16.32 -0.94 6.71
C TRP A 95 17.12 -1.93 7.55
N ASP A 96 18.27 -2.44 7.06
CA ASP A 96 19.02 -3.52 7.71
C ASP A 96 19.31 -3.28 9.19
N GLN A 97 19.79 -2.08 9.54
CA GLN A 97 20.21 -1.78 10.89
C GLN A 97 19.02 -1.75 11.87
N VAL A 98 17.96 -1.00 11.55
CA VAL A 98 16.82 -0.86 12.46
C VAL A 98 16.02 -2.17 12.59
N LEU A 99 15.96 -3.00 11.53
CA LEU A 99 15.34 -4.31 11.60
C LEU A 99 16.16 -5.28 12.46
N LYS A 100 17.51 -5.21 12.43
CA LYS A 100 18.36 -5.94 13.36
C LYS A 100 18.17 -5.48 14.82
N GLU A 101 17.98 -4.18 15.04
CA GLU A 101 17.66 -3.61 16.37
C GLU A 101 16.31 -4.17 16.88
N ALA A 102 15.26 -4.21 16.05
CA ALA A 102 13.96 -4.79 16.42
C ALA A 102 14.08 -6.31 16.72
N LYS A 103 14.84 -7.05 15.90
CA LYS A 103 15.11 -8.49 16.13
C LYS A 103 15.85 -8.73 17.43
N ALA A 104 16.86 -7.92 17.75
CA ALA A 104 17.59 -8.01 19.01
C ALA A 104 16.71 -7.72 20.24
N ALA A 105 15.75 -6.80 20.10
CA ALA A 105 14.72 -6.52 21.10
C ALA A 105 13.60 -7.59 21.14
N LYS A 106 13.65 -8.60 20.27
CA LYS A 106 12.64 -9.67 20.11
C LYS A 106 11.24 -9.16 19.72
N ILE A 107 11.18 -8.02 19.05
CA ILE A 107 9.94 -7.42 18.54
C ILE A 107 9.77 -7.84 17.08
N PRO A 108 8.71 -8.60 16.74
CA PRO A 108 8.46 -9.02 15.36
C PRO A 108 8.05 -7.83 14.49
N VAL A 109 8.62 -7.78 13.28
CA VAL A 109 8.31 -6.77 12.29
C VAL A 109 7.50 -7.37 11.15
N PHE A 110 6.46 -6.67 10.72
CA PHE A 110 5.61 -6.99 9.57
C PHE A 110 5.69 -5.86 8.56
N LEU A 111 5.70 -6.21 7.28
CA LEU A 111 5.66 -5.23 6.21
C LEU A 111 4.23 -5.15 5.67
N ALA A 112 3.71 -3.95 5.59
CA ALA A 112 2.39 -3.67 5.06
C ALA A 112 2.52 -2.89 3.74
N ASP A 113 1.78 -3.31 2.70
CA ASP A 113 1.80 -2.68 1.39
C ASP A 113 3.17 -2.81 0.71
N ARG A 114 4.21 -2.11 1.17
CA ARG A 114 5.53 -2.02 0.53
C ARG A 114 6.55 -3.02 1.08
N ASP A 115 7.60 -3.27 0.31
CA ASP A 115 8.71 -4.18 0.62
C ASP A 115 9.98 -3.43 0.99
N VAL A 116 10.95 -4.17 1.55
CA VAL A 116 12.31 -3.73 1.84
C VAL A 116 13.34 -4.60 1.11
N ASP A 117 14.42 -3.99 0.66
CA ASP A 117 15.56 -4.70 0.07
C ASP A 117 16.60 -5.00 1.15
N VAL A 118 16.42 -6.11 1.85
CA VAL A 118 17.36 -6.64 2.83
C VAL A 118 17.75 -8.07 2.47
N ALA A 119 19.02 -8.40 2.63
CA ALA A 119 19.54 -9.74 2.31
C ALA A 119 19.00 -10.80 3.29
N ASP A 120 18.96 -10.49 4.59
CA ASP A 120 18.44 -11.40 5.62
C ASP A 120 16.91 -11.27 5.74
N LYS A 121 16.18 -12.13 5.04
CA LYS A 121 14.72 -12.15 5.11
C LYS A 121 14.15 -12.59 6.46
N SER A 122 15.00 -13.03 7.41
CA SER A 122 14.56 -13.31 8.78
C SER A 122 14.37 -12.07 9.65
N LEU A 123 14.73 -10.90 9.14
CA LEU A 123 14.56 -9.60 9.83
C LEU A 123 13.11 -9.13 9.92
N PHE A 124 12.23 -9.71 9.12
CA PHE A 124 10.77 -9.49 9.22
C PHE A 124 10.03 -10.83 9.15
N VAL A 125 8.82 -10.85 9.68
CA VAL A 125 7.97 -12.05 9.71
C VAL A 125 7.41 -12.35 8.34
N THR A 126 6.62 -11.41 7.81
CA THR A 126 5.96 -11.50 6.49
C THR A 126 5.67 -10.12 5.96
N ARG A 127 5.48 -10.03 4.65
CA ARG A 127 4.86 -8.88 3.95
C ARG A 127 3.41 -9.22 3.63
N ILE A 128 2.50 -8.27 3.85
CA ILE A 128 1.09 -8.36 3.45
C ILE A 128 0.84 -7.23 2.44
N SER A 129 0.70 -7.55 1.17
CA SER A 129 0.63 -6.56 0.09
C SER A 129 0.06 -7.14 -1.20
N ALA A 130 -0.32 -6.27 -2.13
CA ALA A 130 -0.51 -6.66 -3.53
C ALA A 130 0.82 -7.05 -4.20
N ASP A 131 0.73 -7.66 -5.38
CA ASP A 131 1.86 -7.91 -6.27
C ASP A 131 2.00 -6.74 -7.26
N PHE A 132 2.89 -5.80 -6.92
CA PHE A 132 3.13 -4.61 -7.76
C PHE A 132 3.69 -4.96 -9.15
N ASN A 133 4.44 -6.08 -9.27
CA ASN A 133 4.91 -6.55 -10.56
C ASN A 133 3.73 -7.03 -11.42
N LEU A 134 2.80 -7.76 -10.81
CA LEU A 134 1.56 -8.17 -11.49
C LEU A 134 0.72 -6.95 -11.90
N GLU A 135 0.61 -5.92 -11.04
CA GLU A 135 -0.11 -4.69 -11.40
C GLU A 135 0.47 -4.02 -12.65
N GLY A 136 1.80 -3.89 -12.71
CA GLY A 136 2.49 -3.40 -13.90
C GLY A 136 2.23 -4.27 -15.14
N ARG A 137 2.24 -5.60 -14.98
CA ARG A 137 1.92 -6.55 -16.06
C ARG A 137 0.48 -6.42 -16.55
N LEU A 138 -0.49 -6.27 -15.64
CA LEU A 138 -1.90 -6.07 -16.00
C LEU A 138 -2.10 -4.78 -16.80
N ALA A 139 -1.48 -3.68 -16.36
CA ALA A 139 -1.50 -2.40 -17.09
C ALA A 139 -0.86 -2.53 -18.48
N GLY A 140 0.31 -3.16 -18.58
CA GLY A 140 1.03 -3.39 -19.83
C GLY A 140 0.27 -4.30 -20.80
N ALA A 141 -0.33 -5.39 -20.29
CA ALA A 141 -1.12 -6.33 -21.10
C ALA A 141 -2.38 -5.67 -21.68
N TRP A 142 -3.09 -4.89 -20.84
CA TRP A 142 -4.23 -4.12 -21.29
C TRP A 142 -3.82 -3.13 -22.40
N LEU A 143 -2.73 -2.37 -22.17
CA LEU A 143 -2.26 -1.39 -23.15
C LEU A 143 -1.80 -2.06 -24.45
N ALA A 144 -1.11 -3.19 -24.38
CA ALA A 144 -0.69 -3.94 -25.57
C ALA A 144 -1.90 -4.38 -26.41
N GLN A 145 -2.97 -4.83 -25.76
CA GLN A 145 -4.21 -5.19 -26.42
C GLN A 145 -4.90 -3.94 -27.04
N ALA A 146 -5.07 -2.88 -26.27
CA ALA A 146 -5.76 -1.66 -26.69
C ALA A 146 -5.05 -0.95 -27.85
N SER A 147 -3.71 -0.93 -27.84
CA SER A 147 -2.87 -0.32 -28.89
C SER A 147 -2.51 -1.26 -30.04
N LYS A 148 -2.97 -2.51 -29.99
CA LYS A 148 -2.61 -3.57 -30.95
C LYS A 148 -1.09 -3.76 -31.07
N GLY A 149 -0.37 -3.59 -29.96
CA GLY A 149 1.09 -3.74 -29.89
C GLY A 149 1.90 -2.65 -30.57
N ASN A 150 1.33 -1.47 -30.82
CA ASN A 150 2.00 -0.35 -31.47
C ASN A 150 1.74 0.96 -30.72
N CYS A 151 2.69 1.42 -29.88
CA CYS A 151 2.50 2.54 -28.99
C CYS A 151 3.80 3.19 -28.50
N ASN A 152 3.97 4.50 -28.71
CA ASN A 152 4.90 5.29 -27.94
C ASN A 152 4.23 5.74 -26.64
N ILE A 153 4.87 5.47 -25.53
CA ILE A 153 4.32 5.61 -24.19
C ILE A 153 5.09 6.68 -23.41
N VAL A 154 4.39 7.56 -22.71
CA VAL A 154 4.98 8.37 -21.63
C VAL A 154 4.68 7.71 -20.29
N GLU A 155 5.65 7.70 -19.38
CA GLU A 155 5.56 7.04 -18.08
C GLU A 155 5.72 8.06 -16.95
N GLU A 156 4.75 8.09 -16.04
CA GLU A 156 4.80 8.85 -14.79
C GLU A 156 5.08 7.90 -13.63
N GLN A 157 6.31 7.94 -13.12
CA GLN A 157 6.76 7.06 -12.05
C GLN A 157 6.36 7.61 -10.69
N GLY A 158 6.15 6.71 -9.73
CA GLY A 158 6.01 7.07 -8.32
C GLY A 158 7.33 7.48 -7.68
N THR A 159 7.30 7.61 -6.35
CA THR A 159 8.46 7.97 -5.53
C THR A 159 9.65 7.10 -5.84
N THR A 160 10.76 7.72 -6.24
CA THR A 160 11.98 7.02 -6.63
C THR A 160 12.50 6.15 -5.47
N GLY A 161 12.83 4.90 -5.76
CA GLY A 161 13.32 3.94 -4.76
C GLY A 161 12.23 3.24 -3.96
N SER A 162 10.95 3.56 -4.16
CA SER A 162 9.84 2.83 -3.54
C SER A 162 9.57 1.50 -4.24
N ALA A 163 9.14 0.48 -3.48
CA ALA A 163 8.80 -0.84 -4.02
C ALA A 163 7.77 -0.79 -5.16
N PRO A 164 6.64 -0.05 -5.04
CA PRO A 164 5.66 0.02 -6.12
C PRO A 164 6.20 0.70 -7.39
N ALA A 165 7.04 1.74 -7.28
CA ALA A 165 7.64 2.38 -8.46
C ALA A 165 8.57 1.42 -9.21
N ILE A 166 9.41 0.68 -8.47
CA ILE A 166 10.36 -0.30 -9.04
C ILE A 166 9.60 -1.46 -9.70
N GLU A 167 8.66 -2.08 -8.99
CA GLU A 167 8.05 -3.33 -9.44
C GLU A 167 6.95 -3.10 -10.49
N ARG A 168 6.16 -2.01 -10.42
CA ARG A 168 5.20 -1.64 -11.47
C ARG A 168 5.91 -1.39 -12.79
N LYS A 169 7.00 -0.59 -12.77
CA LYS A 169 7.85 -0.39 -13.94
C LYS A 169 8.34 -1.71 -14.53
N LYS A 170 8.98 -2.53 -13.72
CA LYS A 170 9.52 -3.83 -14.15
C LYS A 170 8.46 -4.74 -14.74
N GLY A 171 7.28 -4.82 -14.12
CA GLY A 171 6.16 -5.61 -14.61
C GLY A 171 5.64 -5.10 -15.96
N PHE A 172 5.45 -3.80 -16.09
CA PHE A 172 5.01 -3.15 -17.32
C PHE A 172 6.00 -3.36 -18.46
N GLU A 173 7.29 -3.07 -18.23
CA GLU A 173 8.37 -3.27 -19.21
C GLU A 173 8.49 -4.73 -19.65
N ALA A 174 8.33 -5.70 -18.75
CA ALA A 174 8.40 -7.11 -19.10
C ALA A 174 7.28 -7.56 -20.06
N VAL A 175 6.13 -6.88 -20.07
CA VAL A 175 5.07 -7.14 -21.04
C VAL A 175 5.35 -6.47 -22.36
N ILE A 176 5.61 -5.16 -22.36
CA ILE A 176 5.80 -4.39 -23.61
C ILE A 176 7.04 -4.81 -24.40
N ALA A 177 8.04 -5.40 -23.74
CA ALA A 177 9.23 -5.96 -24.40
C ALA A 177 8.89 -7.05 -25.43
N ASN A 178 7.70 -7.67 -25.37
CA ASN A 178 7.25 -8.65 -26.35
C ASN A 178 6.65 -7.98 -27.62
N PHE A 179 6.52 -6.66 -27.64
CA PHE A 179 5.93 -5.89 -28.72
C PHE A 179 6.96 -4.86 -29.27
N PRO A 180 7.65 -5.14 -30.38
CA PRO A 180 8.77 -4.33 -30.85
C PRO A 180 8.42 -2.86 -31.17
N ASN A 181 7.14 -2.58 -31.39
CA ASN A 181 6.62 -1.24 -31.67
C ASN A 181 6.02 -0.56 -30.41
N MET A 182 6.17 -1.16 -29.23
CA MET A 182 5.80 -0.50 -27.96
C MET A 182 7.07 0.00 -27.26
N LYS A 183 7.12 1.29 -26.93
CA LYS A 183 8.30 1.90 -26.31
C LYS A 183 7.91 2.97 -25.32
N ILE A 184 8.52 2.96 -24.14
CA ILE A 184 8.52 4.10 -23.24
C ILE A 184 9.51 5.12 -23.81
N VAL A 185 9.02 6.25 -24.31
CA VAL A 185 9.84 7.27 -24.95
C VAL A 185 10.19 8.43 -24.03
N LYS A 186 9.43 8.61 -22.96
CA LYS A 186 9.70 9.56 -21.87
C LYS A 186 9.27 8.98 -20.55
N THR A 187 10.04 9.29 -19.50
CA THR A 187 9.74 8.87 -18.13
C THR A 187 10.18 9.96 -17.14
N GLN A 188 9.38 10.20 -16.13
CA GLN A 188 9.70 11.13 -15.04
C GLN A 188 8.91 10.76 -13.77
N SER A 189 9.48 11.02 -12.58
CA SER A 189 8.76 10.86 -11.32
C SER A 189 7.78 12.01 -11.07
N GLY A 190 6.56 11.68 -10.64
CA GLY A 190 5.54 12.59 -10.13
C GLY A 190 5.22 12.30 -8.65
N ASP A 191 6.03 11.44 -8.00
CA ASP A 191 6.05 11.17 -6.56
C ASP A 191 4.68 10.76 -5.98
N PHE A 192 3.88 10.04 -6.80
CA PHE A 192 2.52 9.57 -6.47
C PHE A 192 1.49 10.68 -6.19
N THR A 193 1.81 11.94 -6.46
CA THR A 193 0.93 13.08 -6.17
C THR A 193 0.22 13.61 -7.41
N THR A 194 -0.97 14.17 -7.26
CA THR A 194 -1.73 14.80 -8.34
C THR A 194 -0.96 15.98 -8.96
N ASP A 195 -0.38 16.84 -8.12
CA ASP A 195 0.42 17.99 -8.59
C ASP A 195 1.69 17.54 -9.31
N GLY A 196 2.32 16.46 -8.82
CA GLY A 196 3.48 15.84 -9.47
C GLY A 196 3.14 15.33 -10.87
N GLY A 197 2.07 14.53 -10.99
CA GLY A 197 1.59 14.02 -12.27
C GLY A 197 1.21 15.15 -13.25
N LYS A 198 0.52 16.19 -12.77
CA LYS A 198 0.20 17.36 -13.59
C LYS A 198 1.44 18.01 -14.16
N LYS A 199 2.45 18.31 -13.33
CA LYS A 199 3.73 18.92 -13.75
C LYS A 199 4.50 18.05 -14.74
N VAL A 200 4.51 16.73 -14.51
CA VAL A 200 5.17 15.77 -15.40
C VAL A 200 4.48 15.75 -16.76
N MET A 201 3.15 15.68 -16.80
CA MET A 201 2.41 15.71 -18.07
C MET A 201 2.56 17.05 -18.81
N GLU A 202 2.54 18.18 -18.12
CA GLU A 202 2.83 19.49 -18.72
C GLU A 202 4.21 19.52 -19.40
N ALA A 203 5.23 18.91 -18.74
CA ALA A 203 6.57 18.78 -19.31
C ALA A 203 6.57 17.85 -20.54
N PHE A 204 5.82 16.76 -20.54
CA PHE A 204 5.70 15.85 -21.68
C PHE A 204 4.97 16.51 -22.86
N ILE A 205 3.87 17.22 -22.62
CA ILE A 205 3.14 18.00 -23.63
C ILE A 205 4.08 18.98 -24.34
N LYS A 206 4.84 19.74 -23.56
CA LYS A 206 5.81 20.69 -24.09
C LYS A 206 6.94 20.02 -24.89
N ALA A 207 7.46 18.90 -24.37
CA ALA A 207 8.63 18.22 -24.96
C ALA A 207 8.31 17.40 -26.22
N THR A 208 7.02 17.13 -26.50
CA THR A 208 6.55 16.29 -27.61
C THR A 208 5.63 17.00 -28.59
N ASP A 209 5.64 18.33 -28.59
CA ASP A 209 4.75 19.12 -29.44
C ASP A 209 3.28 18.67 -29.31
N THR A 210 2.72 18.87 -28.11
CA THR A 210 1.33 18.51 -27.78
C THR A 210 1.04 16.99 -27.86
N LEU A 211 1.96 16.18 -27.33
CA LEU A 211 1.91 14.71 -27.32
C LEU A 211 1.85 14.08 -28.73
N LYS A 212 2.36 14.76 -29.74
CA LYS A 212 2.42 14.24 -31.10
C LYS A 212 3.19 12.92 -31.17
N GLY A 213 2.54 11.90 -31.70
CA GLY A 213 3.11 10.56 -31.81
C GLY A 213 3.12 9.75 -30.50
N ILE A 214 2.55 10.27 -29.42
CA ILE A 214 2.30 9.53 -28.17
C ILE A 214 0.93 8.89 -28.24
N CYS A 215 0.84 7.60 -27.93
CA CYS A 215 -0.43 6.88 -27.93
C CYS A 215 -0.95 6.60 -26.52
N ALA A 216 -0.08 6.58 -25.51
CA ALA A 216 -0.50 6.28 -24.16
C ALA A 216 0.32 7.00 -23.08
N SER A 217 -0.32 7.24 -21.93
CA SER A 217 0.29 7.55 -20.65
C SER A 217 0.09 6.36 -19.70
N PHE A 218 1.17 5.87 -19.11
CA PHE A 218 1.16 4.95 -17.99
C PHE A 218 1.61 5.69 -16.73
N ALA A 219 0.71 5.87 -15.79
CA ALA A 219 1.04 6.43 -14.48
C ALA A 219 1.06 5.32 -13.42
N HIS A 220 2.07 5.34 -12.55
CA HIS A 220 2.21 4.33 -11.50
C HIS A 220 1.11 4.42 -10.44
N ASN A 221 0.35 5.52 -10.39
CA ASN A 221 -0.89 5.59 -9.61
C ASN A 221 -1.94 6.52 -10.24
N ASP A 222 -3.15 6.43 -9.71
CA ASP A 222 -4.31 7.21 -10.18
C ASP A 222 -4.16 8.70 -9.93
N ASN A 223 -3.57 9.12 -8.81
CA ASN A 223 -3.42 10.54 -8.51
C ASN A 223 -2.54 11.25 -9.55
N MET A 224 -1.42 10.67 -9.93
CA MET A 224 -0.61 11.21 -11.03
C MET A 224 -1.40 11.23 -12.33
N GLN A 225 -2.11 10.14 -12.66
CA GLN A 225 -2.92 10.07 -13.88
C GLN A 225 -4.04 11.11 -13.90
N LEU A 226 -4.68 11.41 -12.76
CA LEU A 226 -5.69 12.47 -12.63
C LEU A 226 -5.07 13.85 -12.85
N GLY A 227 -3.85 14.07 -12.35
CA GLY A 227 -3.07 15.28 -12.65
C GLY A 227 -2.74 15.40 -14.14
N ALA A 228 -2.32 14.29 -14.77
CA ALA A 228 -2.07 14.22 -16.21
C ALA A 228 -3.33 14.54 -17.03
N ILE A 229 -4.48 13.98 -16.65
CA ILE A 229 -5.78 14.28 -17.27
C ILE A 229 -6.08 15.77 -17.20
N GLN A 230 -5.83 16.41 -16.05
CA GLN A 230 -6.03 17.85 -15.90
C GLN A 230 -5.12 18.64 -16.84
N ALA A 231 -3.80 18.35 -16.87
CA ALA A 231 -2.84 19.03 -17.74
C ALA A 231 -3.21 18.89 -19.23
N MET A 232 -3.65 17.70 -19.64
CA MET A 232 -4.11 17.47 -21.03
C MET A 232 -5.33 18.29 -21.38
N LYS A 233 -6.33 18.34 -20.51
CA LYS A 233 -7.54 19.16 -20.73
C LYS A 233 -7.21 20.65 -20.83
N GLU A 234 -6.34 21.14 -19.97
CA GLU A 234 -5.85 22.54 -20.00
C GLU A 234 -5.09 22.87 -21.31
N ALA A 235 -4.42 21.86 -21.90
CA ALA A 235 -3.78 21.97 -23.20
C ALA A 235 -4.73 21.75 -24.42
N GLY A 236 -6.03 21.56 -24.17
CA GLY A 236 -7.02 21.34 -25.24
C GLY A 236 -7.04 19.91 -25.80
N LEU A 237 -6.34 18.96 -25.18
CA LEU A 237 -6.33 17.55 -25.54
C LEU A 237 -7.51 16.81 -24.88
N LYS A 238 -7.85 15.66 -25.44
CA LYS A 238 -8.91 14.77 -24.95
C LYS A 238 -8.31 13.51 -24.35
N PRO A 239 -8.02 13.49 -23.01
CA PRO A 239 -7.50 12.30 -22.37
C PRO A 239 -8.49 11.13 -22.56
N GLY A 240 -7.97 9.91 -22.62
CA GLY A 240 -8.74 8.72 -22.91
C GLY A 240 -9.13 8.52 -24.37
N LYS A 241 -8.99 9.56 -25.22
CA LYS A 241 -9.29 9.53 -26.66
C LYS A 241 -8.08 9.81 -27.53
N ASP A 242 -7.41 10.94 -27.31
CA ASP A 242 -6.20 11.30 -28.06
C ASP A 242 -5.00 10.49 -27.58
N VAL A 243 -4.97 10.18 -26.28
CA VAL A 243 -3.95 9.37 -25.60
C VAL A 243 -4.66 8.40 -24.66
N LEU A 244 -4.32 7.12 -24.74
CA LEU A 244 -4.81 6.11 -23.80
C LEU A 244 -4.23 6.34 -22.41
N MET A 245 -5.07 6.31 -21.38
CA MET A 245 -4.70 6.63 -20.01
C MET A 245 -4.86 5.39 -19.14
N VAL A 246 -3.74 4.84 -18.62
CA VAL A 246 -3.73 3.65 -17.76
C VAL A 246 -2.95 3.91 -16.48
N SER A 247 -3.49 3.46 -15.34
CA SER A 247 -2.91 3.68 -14.01
C SER A 247 -3.16 2.53 -13.04
N VAL A 248 -2.85 2.74 -11.77
CA VAL A 248 -3.05 1.79 -10.67
C VAL A 248 -3.67 2.53 -9.49
N ASP A 249 -4.45 1.88 -8.68
CA ASP A 249 -5.10 2.12 -7.39
C ASP A 249 -6.62 1.96 -7.44
N TYR A 250 -7.28 2.43 -8.49
CA TYR A 250 -8.74 2.44 -8.67
C TYR A 250 -9.47 3.25 -7.58
N VAL A 251 -8.94 4.45 -7.28
CA VAL A 251 -9.57 5.38 -6.33
C VAL A 251 -10.91 5.94 -6.84
N PRO A 252 -11.79 6.47 -5.96
CA PRO A 252 -13.11 6.99 -6.37
C PRO A 252 -13.06 8.01 -7.51
N ALA A 253 -12.08 8.92 -7.51
CA ALA A 253 -11.91 9.91 -8.58
C ALA A 253 -11.55 9.27 -9.92
N MET A 254 -10.74 8.20 -9.93
CA MET A 254 -10.42 7.45 -11.14
C MET A 254 -11.63 6.66 -11.66
N LYS A 255 -12.47 6.10 -10.79
CA LYS A 255 -13.75 5.48 -11.20
C LYS A 255 -14.62 6.47 -11.97
N ALA A 256 -14.69 7.73 -11.50
CA ALA A 256 -15.40 8.79 -12.20
C ALA A 256 -14.75 9.12 -13.55
N ALA A 257 -13.41 9.18 -13.62
CA ALA A 257 -12.68 9.45 -14.87
C ALA A 257 -12.87 8.33 -15.90
N LEU A 258 -12.87 7.06 -15.48
CA LEU A 258 -13.19 5.90 -16.34
C LEU A 258 -14.63 5.99 -16.88
N ALA A 259 -15.60 6.30 -16.02
CA ALA A 259 -17.00 6.47 -16.43
C ALA A 259 -17.21 7.64 -17.40
N ALA A 260 -16.45 8.73 -17.27
CA ALA A 260 -16.46 9.87 -18.16
C ALA A 260 -15.72 9.63 -19.48
N GLY A 261 -14.93 8.56 -19.59
CA GLY A 261 -14.07 8.27 -20.73
C GLY A 261 -12.81 9.14 -20.80
N ASP A 262 -12.41 9.77 -19.69
CA ASP A 262 -11.18 10.53 -19.54
C ASP A 262 -9.98 9.64 -19.20
N ALA A 263 -10.23 8.43 -18.69
CA ALA A 263 -9.27 7.36 -18.47
C ALA A 263 -9.78 6.07 -19.12
N ASN A 264 -8.89 5.09 -19.34
CA ASN A 264 -9.23 3.87 -20.06
C ASN A 264 -9.12 2.63 -19.19
N ALA A 265 -8.13 2.57 -18.29
CA ALA A 265 -7.95 1.44 -17.38
C ALA A 265 -7.27 1.87 -16.07
N SER A 266 -7.61 1.20 -14.98
CA SER A 266 -6.89 1.28 -13.72
C SER A 266 -6.83 -0.10 -13.06
N VAL A 267 -5.67 -0.50 -12.57
CA VAL A 267 -5.48 -1.74 -11.81
C VAL A 267 -5.76 -1.44 -10.35
N GLU A 268 -6.64 -2.21 -9.71
CA GLU A 268 -7.02 -1.97 -8.31
C GLU A 268 -5.87 -2.35 -7.37
N LEU A 269 -5.46 -1.40 -6.53
CA LEU A 269 -4.73 -1.61 -5.30
C LEU A 269 -5.65 -1.31 -4.12
N ARG A 270 -6.02 -2.31 -3.35
CA ARG A 270 -6.96 -2.15 -2.23
C ARG A 270 -6.31 -1.41 -1.07
N SER A 271 -6.93 -0.33 -0.60
CA SER A 271 -6.49 0.40 0.59
C SER A 271 -7.04 -0.17 1.90
N ALA A 272 -8.20 -0.83 1.86
CA ALA A 272 -8.85 -1.45 3.02
C ALA A 272 -8.26 -2.84 3.32
N ILE A 273 -7.03 -2.88 3.82
CA ILE A 273 -6.27 -4.13 4.06
C ILE A 273 -5.98 -4.42 5.54
N GLY A 274 -6.35 -3.55 6.46
CA GLY A 274 -6.19 -3.75 7.90
C GLY A 274 -6.81 -5.06 8.38
N LYS A 275 -7.98 -5.42 7.86
CA LYS A 275 -8.67 -6.70 8.10
C LYS A 275 -7.88 -7.95 7.69
N TYR A 276 -6.86 -7.83 6.84
CA TYR A 276 -5.93 -8.91 6.48
C TYR A 276 -4.66 -8.85 7.31
N ILE A 277 -4.21 -7.66 7.70
CA ILE A 277 -2.95 -7.43 8.42
C ILE A 277 -3.09 -7.82 9.89
N TYR A 278 -4.05 -7.25 10.63
CA TYR A 278 -4.15 -7.47 12.07
C TYR A 278 -4.41 -8.92 12.47
N PRO A 279 -5.30 -9.69 11.81
CA PRO A 279 -5.44 -11.12 12.14
C PRO A 279 -4.15 -11.91 11.97
N VAL A 280 -3.35 -11.62 10.94
CA VAL A 280 -2.04 -12.26 10.71
C VAL A 280 -1.06 -11.90 11.83
N VAL A 281 -0.99 -10.62 12.23
CA VAL A 281 -0.13 -10.15 13.32
C VAL A 281 -0.54 -10.78 14.65
N LEU A 282 -1.82 -10.71 15.01
CA LEU A 282 -2.35 -11.25 16.27
C LEU A 282 -2.17 -12.77 16.36
N GLN A 283 -2.43 -13.49 15.27
CA GLN A 283 -2.22 -14.93 15.21
C GLN A 283 -0.74 -15.28 15.40
N TYR A 284 0.17 -14.55 14.76
CA TYR A 284 1.61 -14.76 14.95
C TYR A 284 2.04 -14.45 16.40
N LEU A 285 1.54 -13.38 17.01
CA LEU A 285 1.86 -13.04 18.40
C LEU A 285 1.44 -14.15 19.36
N LYS A 286 0.30 -14.77 19.09
CA LYS A 286 -0.25 -15.89 19.89
C LYS A 286 0.54 -17.18 19.73
N ASP A 287 0.79 -17.61 18.49
CA ASP A 287 1.25 -18.97 18.19
C ASP A 287 2.73 -19.04 17.85
N LYS A 288 3.34 -17.93 17.43
CA LYS A 288 4.72 -17.84 16.92
C LYS A 288 5.00 -18.81 15.75
N LYS A 289 3.95 -19.21 15.03
CA LYS A 289 4.11 -20.08 13.86
C LYS A 289 4.76 -19.33 12.71
N GLU A 290 5.63 -20.01 11.99
CA GLU A 290 6.22 -19.48 10.77
C GLU A 290 5.14 -19.18 9.72
N LEU A 291 5.25 -18.03 9.07
CA LEU A 291 4.38 -17.58 8.00
C LEU A 291 5.11 -17.54 6.66
N PRO A 292 4.42 -17.65 5.54
CA PRO A 292 5.03 -17.38 4.24
C PRO A 292 5.60 -15.95 4.24
N LYS A 293 6.71 -15.74 3.55
CA LYS A 293 7.35 -14.41 3.51
C LYS A 293 6.51 -13.34 2.82
N TRP A 294 5.46 -13.75 2.14
CA TRP A 294 4.53 -12.85 1.47
C TRP A 294 3.10 -13.42 1.48
N VAL A 295 2.18 -12.63 2.01
CA VAL A 295 0.73 -12.83 1.92
C VAL A 295 0.22 -11.88 0.84
N VAL A 296 -0.19 -12.44 -0.30
CA VAL A 296 -0.60 -11.66 -1.47
C VAL A 296 -2.05 -11.24 -1.36
N ILE A 297 -2.32 -9.95 -1.56
CA ILE A 297 -3.66 -9.39 -1.72
C ILE A 297 -3.91 -9.26 -3.23
N PRO A 298 -5.01 -9.81 -3.76
CA PRO A 298 -5.26 -9.77 -5.21
C PRO A 298 -5.56 -8.35 -5.70
N SER A 299 -5.12 -8.09 -6.94
CA SER A 299 -5.43 -6.88 -7.71
C SER A 299 -6.30 -7.24 -8.91
N ASP A 300 -7.27 -6.40 -9.24
CA ASP A 300 -8.18 -6.55 -10.37
C ASP A 300 -7.97 -5.40 -11.38
N LEU A 301 -8.17 -5.69 -12.67
CA LEU A 301 -8.14 -4.66 -13.72
C LEU A 301 -9.55 -4.14 -13.98
N HIS A 302 -9.71 -2.82 -13.92
CA HIS A 302 -10.95 -2.12 -14.26
C HIS A 302 -10.75 -1.28 -15.51
N THR A 303 -11.72 -1.30 -16.41
CA THR A 303 -11.67 -0.57 -17.69
C THR A 303 -12.85 0.38 -17.82
N ALA A 304 -12.67 1.42 -18.64
CA ALA A 304 -13.78 2.27 -19.04
C ALA A 304 -14.89 1.39 -19.70
N PRO A 305 -16.17 1.73 -19.52
CA PRO A 305 -17.25 1.07 -20.25
C PRO A 305 -16.98 1.15 -21.75
N THR A 306 -17.05 0.02 -22.45
CA THR A 306 -16.96 0.03 -23.91
C THR A 306 -18.24 0.69 -24.47
N ALA A 307 -18.06 1.70 -25.33
CA ALA A 307 -19.19 2.28 -26.04
C ALA A 307 -19.85 1.17 -26.88
N GLY A 308 -20.96 0.62 -26.42
CA GLY A 308 -21.74 -0.39 -27.16
C GLY A 308 -21.77 -1.79 -26.55
N GLY A 309 -21.62 -1.94 -25.21
CA GLY A 309 -21.96 -3.17 -24.51
C GLY A 309 -23.33 -3.09 -23.87
#